data_ebc98278255f7f9d70a6901ed121c7e6
#
_entry.id   ebc98278255f7f9d70a6901ed121c7e6
#
_cell.length_a   1.000
_cell.length_b   1.000
_cell.length_c   1.000
_cell.angle_alpha   90.00
_cell.angle_beta   90.00
_cell.angle_gamma   90.00
#
_symmetry.space_group_name_H-M   'P 1'
#
loop_
_entity.id
_entity.type
_entity.pdbx_description
1 polymer ?
#
loop_
_entity_poly.entity_id
_entity_poly.type
_entity_poly.pdbx_seq_one_letter_code
_entity_poly.pdbx_strand_id
1 'polypeptide(L)'
;LDSNLEVYDFLSTVSDKYGIGFWRPGAGIIHQVVLENYAFPGGMMIGTDSHTVNAGGLGMVAIGVGGADAVDVMAGMAWELKFPKLIGVKLTGKLSGWASAKDVILKVAGILTVKGGTGSIVEYFGDGALSLSCTGKGTICNMGAEIGATTSTFAYDDSMERYLSATNRGNVADAANGVREHLTADAEVYENPEQYFDQVIEINLSELEPHINGPFTPDRATPISKMRKEAEENGWPLDVEWGLIGSCTNSSYEDISRAASIAKQAVEKGLKIKAEFGINPGSEQVRYTIDRDGFIKTFEDLNAKIFTNACGPCIGQWARAGAEKEEKNSIIHSFNRNFTKRADGNPNTHAFVASPEMVAAIAISGDLG
;
A
#
# COMPACT_ATOMS: atom_id res chain seq x y z
N LEU A 1 19.31 -9.14 -12.32
CA LEU A 1 20.34 -9.16 -11.25
C LEU A 1 21.71 -8.81 -11.83
N ASP A 2 22.15 -9.48 -12.88
CA ASP A 2 23.52 -9.33 -13.43
C ASP A 2 23.85 -7.91 -13.90
N SER A 3 22.89 -7.17 -14.42
CA SER A 3 23.08 -5.78 -14.83
C SER A 3 23.29 -4.77 -13.69
N ASN A 4 23.07 -5.19 -12.45
CA ASN A 4 23.14 -4.33 -11.26
C ASN A 4 24.09 -4.91 -10.17
N LEU A 5 24.93 -5.89 -10.52
CA LEU A 5 25.85 -6.52 -9.57
C LEU A 5 26.75 -5.49 -8.87
N GLU A 6 27.31 -4.55 -9.62
CA GLU A 6 28.19 -3.49 -9.07
C GLU A 6 27.49 -2.67 -7.97
N VAL A 7 26.18 -2.37 -8.14
CA VAL A 7 25.39 -1.64 -7.14
C VAL A 7 25.23 -2.49 -5.88
N TYR A 8 24.92 -3.77 -6.02
CA TYR A 8 24.74 -4.66 -4.87
C TYR A 8 26.05 -4.93 -4.12
N ASP A 9 27.16 -5.09 -4.85
CA ASP A 9 28.49 -5.24 -4.27
C ASP A 9 28.89 -3.98 -3.51
N PHE A 10 28.64 -2.79 -4.08
CA PHE A 10 28.87 -1.52 -3.41
C PHE A 10 28.06 -1.41 -2.12
N LEU A 11 26.75 -1.66 -2.17
CA LEU A 11 25.88 -1.59 -1.00
C LEU A 11 26.31 -2.57 0.09
N SER A 12 26.66 -3.79 -0.29
CA SER A 12 27.14 -4.80 0.66
C SER A 12 28.44 -4.37 1.33
N THR A 13 29.43 -3.96 0.56
CA THR A 13 30.75 -3.57 1.08
C THR A 13 30.73 -2.30 1.92
N VAL A 14 29.88 -1.33 1.55
CA VAL A 14 29.66 -0.11 2.35
C VAL A 14 28.97 -0.45 3.67
N SER A 15 27.95 -1.32 3.63
CA SER A 15 27.25 -1.77 4.83
C SER A 15 28.20 -2.48 5.80
N ASP A 16 29.02 -3.38 5.31
CA ASP A 16 30.05 -4.06 6.10
C ASP A 16 31.05 -3.06 6.72
N LYS A 17 31.51 -2.09 5.93
CA LYS A 17 32.48 -1.08 6.38
C LYS A 17 31.95 -0.22 7.53
N TYR A 18 30.68 0.15 7.50
CA TYR A 18 30.05 1.05 8.47
C TYR A 18 29.20 0.34 9.53
N GLY A 19 29.15 -0.99 9.52
CA GLY A 19 28.34 -1.77 10.47
C GLY A 19 26.83 -1.60 10.27
N ILE A 20 26.39 -1.41 9.02
CA ILE A 20 24.99 -1.21 8.65
C ILE A 20 24.38 -2.55 8.26
N GLY A 21 23.16 -2.84 8.73
CA GLY A 21 22.41 -4.02 8.29
C GLY A 21 22.08 -3.97 6.80
N PHE A 22 22.31 -5.07 6.08
CA PHE A 22 22.05 -5.17 4.65
C PHE A 22 21.12 -6.35 4.33
N TRP A 23 19.95 -6.05 3.84
CA TRP A 23 19.01 -7.04 3.30
C TRP A 23 19.33 -7.29 1.83
N ARG A 24 19.67 -8.53 1.50
CA ARG A 24 20.06 -8.92 0.13
C ARG A 24 18.86 -8.90 -0.83
N PRO A 25 19.12 -8.74 -2.15
CA PRO A 25 18.08 -8.89 -3.17
C PRO A 25 17.31 -10.21 -3.02
N GLY A 26 15.98 -10.14 -3.10
CA GLY A 26 15.09 -11.28 -2.90
C GLY A 26 14.48 -11.38 -1.49
N ALA A 27 15.06 -10.70 -0.49
CA ALA A 27 14.48 -10.69 0.86
C ALA A 27 13.08 -10.09 0.91
N GLY A 28 12.82 -9.08 0.10
CA GLY A 28 11.52 -8.45 0.00
C GLY A 28 11.56 -6.98 -0.39
N ILE A 29 10.38 -6.40 -0.46
CA ILE A 29 10.19 -4.97 -0.66
C ILE A 29 10.51 -4.26 0.67
N ILE A 30 11.29 -3.17 0.62
CA ILE A 30 11.80 -2.44 1.79
C ILE A 30 10.73 -2.25 2.86
N HIS A 31 9.57 -1.71 2.51
CA HIS A 31 8.53 -1.33 3.47
C HIS A 31 7.81 -2.52 4.09
N GLN A 32 7.76 -3.66 3.41
CA GLN A 32 7.27 -4.91 3.99
C GLN A 32 8.29 -5.48 4.98
N VAL A 33 9.57 -5.52 4.58
CA VAL A 33 10.66 -5.96 5.47
C VAL A 33 10.73 -5.08 6.72
N VAL A 34 10.58 -3.75 6.57
CA VAL A 34 10.57 -2.81 7.70
C VAL A 34 9.37 -3.06 8.62
N LEU A 35 8.18 -3.24 8.06
CA LEU A 35 6.98 -3.47 8.85
C LEU A 35 7.06 -4.79 9.63
N GLU A 36 7.61 -5.84 9.00
CA GLU A 36 7.76 -7.18 9.58
C GLU A 36 8.82 -7.27 10.66
N ASN A 37 9.89 -6.45 10.59
CA ASN A 37 11.09 -6.66 11.41
C ASN A 37 11.50 -5.47 12.28
N TYR A 38 11.19 -4.23 11.91
CA TYR A 38 11.76 -3.03 12.54
C TYR A 38 10.74 -2.04 13.09
N ALA A 39 9.59 -1.87 12.41
CA ALA A 39 8.59 -0.89 12.85
C ALA A 39 8.01 -1.25 14.22
N PHE A 40 7.78 -0.24 15.05
CA PHE A 40 7.20 -0.39 16.39
C PHE A 40 6.39 0.85 16.78
N PRO A 41 5.36 0.71 17.64
CA PRO A 41 4.51 1.83 18.06
C PRO A 41 5.29 2.92 18.80
N GLY A 42 5.00 4.19 18.50
CA GLY A 42 5.63 5.36 19.13
C GLY A 42 7.04 5.66 18.63
N GLY A 43 7.56 4.91 17.66
CA GLY A 43 8.87 5.14 17.07
C GLY A 43 8.87 6.26 16.03
N MET A 44 10.07 6.73 15.69
CA MET A 44 10.30 7.64 14.56
C MET A 44 11.28 6.99 13.58
N MET A 45 11.01 7.14 12.27
CA MET A 45 11.87 6.61 11.21
C MET A 45 11.97 7.61 10.07
N ILE A 46 13.16 7.75 9.50
CA ILE A 46 13.34 8.36 8.19
C ILE A 46 13.85 7.32 7.19
N GLY A 47 13.51 7.48 5.94
CA GLY A 47 13.97 6.60 4.86
C GLY A 47 14.02 7.32 3.52
N THR A 48 14.89 6.87 2.63
CA THR A 48 15.11 7.52 1.31
C THR A 48 14.09 7.10 0.25
N ASP A 49 12.96 6.55 0.66
CA ASP A 49 11.82 6.25 -0.21
C ASP A 49 10.55 6.95 0.32
N SER A 50 9.71 7.45 -0.58
CA SER A 50 8.46 8.15 -0.20
C SER A 50 7.46 7.27 0.55
N HIS A 51 7.50 5.94 0.35
CA HIS A 51 6.61 5.01 1.04
C HIS A 51 7.12 4.54 2.41
N THR A 52 8.19 5.15 2.94
CA THR A 52 8.61 4.99 4.34
C THR A 52 7.43 5.18 5.30
N VAL A 53 6.49 6.05 4.95
CA VAL A 53 5.23 6.31 5.67
C VAL A 53 4.39 5.05 5.93
N ASN A 54 4.64 3.95 5.25
CA ASN A 54 3.98 2.65 5.48
C ASN A 54 4.06 2.18 6.94
N ALA A 55 5.16 2.51 7.64
CA ALA A 55 5.36 2.14 9.04
C ALA A 55 4.40 2.85 10.01
N GLY A 56 3.69 3.89 9.55
CA GLY A 56 2.58 4.50 10.28
C GLY A 56 1.43 3.51 10.59
N GLY A 57 1.33 2.41 9.82
CA GLY A 57 0.43 1.30 10.11
C GLY A 57 0.72 0.57 11.42
N LEU A 58 1.93 0.73 11.98
CA LEU A 58 2.31 0.31 13.34
C LEU A 58 2.49 1.50 14.31
N GLY A 59 1.88 2.66 14.02
CA GLY A 59 1.91 3.81 14.92
C GLY A 59 3.26 4.53 14.99
N MET A 60 4.08 4.45 13.93
CA MET A 60 5.31 5.24 13.82
C MET A 60 5.07 6.59 13.16
N VAL A 61 5.89 7.56 13.50
CA VAL A 61 6.12 8.76 12.68
C VAL A 61 7.23 8.43 11.68
N ALA A 62 6.84 7.96 10.51
CA ALA A 62 7.76 7.49 9.48
C ALA A 62 7.72 8.42 8.26
N ILE A 63 8.87 8.95 7.86
CA ILE A 63 8.95 10.05 6.88
C ILE A 63 9.92 9.70 5.76
N GLY A 64 9.48 9.92 4.51
CA GLY A 64 10.34 9.84 3.34
C GLY A 64 11.17 11.12 3.19
N VAL A 65 12.50 10.97 3.07
CA VAL A 65 13.47 12.09 2.98
C VAL A 65 14.39 11.92 1.78
N GLY A 66 15.12 12.98 1.45
CA GLY A 66 16.18 12.93 0.45
C GLY A 66 17.40 12.16 0.94
N GLY A 67 18.23 11.68 -0.01
CA GLY A 67 19.47 10.97 0.34
C GLY A 67 20.44 11.77 1.17
N ALA A 68 20.53 13.10 0.93
CA ALA A 68 21.38 14.01 1.71
C ALA A 68 20.93 14.08 3.17
N ASP A 69 19.62 14.25 3.41
CA ASP A 69 19.04 14.29 4.77
C ASP A 69 19.33 13.00 5.53
N ALA A 70 19.21 11.84 4.86
CA ALA A 70 19.52 10.56 5.48
C ALA A 70 20.99 10.45 5.88
N VAL A 71 21.92 10.91 5.04
CA VAL A 71 23.36 10.92 5.35
C VAL A 71 23.64 11.83 6.55
N ASP A 72 23.03 13.00 6.62
CA ASP A 72 23.20 13.93 7.73
C ASP A 72 22.76 13.29 9.06
N VAL A 73 21.61 12.62 9.06
CA VAL A 73 21.11 11.89 10.25
C VAL A 73 22.01 10.70 10.59
N MET A 74 22.52 9.94 9.61
CA MET A 74 23.48 8.87 9.86
C MET A 74 24.80 9.37 10.43
N ALA A 75 25.18 10.62 10.12
CA ALA A 75 26.34 11.29 10.70
C ALA A 75 26.07 11.93 12.07
N GLY A 76 24.85 11.81 12.61
CA GLY A 76 24.46 12.36 13.91
C GLY A 76 24.09 13.85 13.87
N MET A 77 23.86 14.40 12.68
CA MET A 77 23.41 15.77 12.52
C MET A 77 21.89 15.86 12.70
N ALA A 78 21.40 17.01 13.14
CA ALA A 78 19.98 17.26 13.27
C ALA A 78 19.33 17.37 11.88
N TRP A 79 18.15 16.76 11.75
CA TRP A 79 17.28 16.96 10.60
C TRP A 79 16.17 17.93 10.97
N GLU A 80 16.04 19.02 10.21
CA GLU A 80 15.07 20.06 10.45
C GLU A 80 13.80 19.83 9.64
N LEU A 81 12.65 19.77 10.31
CA LEU A 81 11.34 19.68 9.69
C LEU A 81 10.55 20.94 10.03
N LYS A 82 10.00 21.63 9.02
CA LYS A 82 9.00 22.66 9.25
C LYS A 82 7.81 22.03 9.97
N PHE A 83 7.35 22.64 11.07
CA PHE A 83 6.20 22.13 11.83
C PHE A 83 5.01 21.88 10.89
N PRO A 84 4.55 20.63 10.76
CA PRO A 84 3.51 20.27 9.82
C PRO A 84 2.13 20.68 10.33
N LYS A 85 1.19 20.84 9.41
CA LYS A 85 -0.23 20.88 9.71
C LYS A 85 -0.73 19.50 10.10
N LEU A 86 -1.87 19.44 10.78
CA LEU A 86 -2.51 18.20 11.18
C LEU A 86 -3.83 18.03 10.42
N ILE A 87 -3.98 16.92 9.73
CA ILE A 87 -5.23 16.51 9.10
C ILE A 87 -5.76 15.29 9.84
N GLY A 88 -6.94 15.43 10.44
CA GLY A 88 -7.64 14.32 11.08
C GLY A 88 -8.57 13.62 10.11
N VAL A 89 -8.45 12.30 9.94
CA VAL A 89 -9.40 11.48 9.18
C VAL A 89 -10.16 10.60 10.15
N LYS A 90 -11.39 11.00 10.45
CA LYS A 90 -12.29 10.26 11.33
C LYS A 90 -12.97 9.14 10.57
N LEU A 91 -12.70 7.91 10.97
CA LEU A 91 -13.31 6.70 10.42
C LEU A 91 -14.40 6.21 11.36
N THR A 92 -15.62 6.05 10.84
CA THR A 92 -16.78 5.53 11.58
C THR A 92 -17.28 4.24 10.94
N GLY A 93 -18.03 3.44 11.69
CA GLY A 93 -18.59 2.18 11.18
C GLY A 93 -17.54 1.10 10.93
N LYS A 94 -17.85 0.17 10.01
CA LYS A 94 -16.97 -0.97 9.66
C LYS A 94 -17.03 -1.25 8.17
N LEU A 95 -15.90 -1.67 7.62
CA LEU A 95 -15.85 -2.16 6.24
C LEU A 95 -16.77 -3.37 6.05
N SER A 96 -17.45 -3.43 4.93
CA SER A 96 -18.37 -4.52 4.59
C SER A 96 -18.32 -4.85 3.09
N GLY A 97 -18.82 -6.03 2.73
CA GLY A 97 -18.88 -6.48 1.35
C GLY A 97 -17.49 -6.58 0.72
N TRP A 98 -17.30 -5.88 -0.40
CA TRP A 98 -16.06 -5.88 -1.18
C TRP A 98 -15.12 -4.71 -0.84
N ALA A 99 -15.55 -3.80 0.03
CA ALA A 99 -14.70 -2.69 0.46
C ALA A 99 -13.55 -3.15 1.36
N SER A 100 -12.40 -2.55 1.19
CA SER A 100 -11.16 -2.86 1.90
C SER A 100 -10.48 -1.59 2.43
N ALA A 101 -9.41 -1.74 3.20
CA ALA A 101 -8.60 -0.62 3.66
C ALA A 101 -8.04 0.21 2.50
N LYS A 102 -7.77 -0.42 1.35
CA LYS A 102 -7.35 0.29 0.12
C LYS A 102 -8.39 1.33 -0.31
N ASP A 103 -9.66 1.01 -0.25
CA ASP A 103 -10.73 1.91 -0.69
C ASP A 103 -10.86 3.15 0.20
N VAL A 104 -10.46 3.06 1.46
CA VAL A 104 -10.37 4.22 2.36
C VAL A 104 -9.40 5.25 1.79
N ILE A 105 -8.16 4.84 1.50
CA ILE A 105 -7.15 5.78 1.01
C ILE A 105 -7.41 6.21 -0.42
N LEU A 106 -8.02 5.37 -1.27
CA LEU A 106 -8.44 5.78 -2.61
C LEU A 106 -9.48 6.90 -2.54
N LYS A 107 -10.44 6.82 -1.61
CA LYS A 107 -11.41 7.88 -1.35
C LYS A 107 -10.74 9.14 -0.78
N VAL A 108 -9.84 9.00 0.19
CA VAL A 108 -9.07 10.13 0.76
C VAL A 108 -8.25 10.83 -0.34
N ALA A 109 -7.63 10.07 -1.24
CA ALA A 109 -6.90 10.62 -2.38
C ALA A 109 -7.81 11.44 -3.31
N GLY A 110 -9.04 10.99 -3.52
CA GLY A 110 -10.05 11.75 -4.26
C GLY A 110 -10.47 13.06 -3.58
N ILE A 111 -10.45 13.10 -2.24
CA ILE A 111 -10.83 14.29 -1.46
C ILE A 111 -9.67 15.29 -1.39
N LEU A 112 -8.47 14.84 -1.00
CA LEU A 112 -7.30 15.69 -0.79
C LEU A 112 -6.52 16.00 -2.06
N THR A 113 -6.70 15.19 -3.11
CA THR A 113 -5.87 15.20 -4.31
C THR A 113 -4.40 14.90 -4.04
N VAL A 114 -3.56 14.88 -5.08
CA VAL A 114 -2.11 14.59 -4.97
C VAL A 114 -1.30 15.65 -4.21
N LYS A 115 -1.91 16.77 -3.81
CA LYS A 115 -1.22 17.90 -3.14
C LYS A 115 -1.85 18.31 -1.81
N GLY A 116 -3.04 17.82 -1.48
CA GLY A 116 -3.79 18.30 -0.31
C GLY A 116 -3.14 17.97 1.03
N GLY A 117 -2.35 16.91 1.10
CA GLY A 117 -1.58 16.54 2.29
C GLY A 117 -0.20 17.21 2.41
N THR A 118 0.20 18.07 1.44
CA THR A 118 1.55 18.65 1.43
C THR A 118 1.84 19.44 2.70
N GLY A 119 2.94 19.10 3.39
CA GLY A 119 3.34 19.74 4.64
C GLY A 119 2.43 19.40 5.83
N SER A 120 1.69 18.29 5.74
CA SER A 120 0.79 17.83 6.81
C SER A 120 1.14 16.43 7.29
N ILE A 121 0.79 16.15 8.55
CA ILE A 121 0.66 14.80 9.10
C ILE A 121 -0.82 14.43 9.01
N VAL A 122 -1.13 13.23 8.53
CA VAL A 122 -2.50 12.70 8.47
C VAL A 122 -2.67 11.67 9.58
N GLU A 123 -3.53 11.94 10.53
CA GLU A 123 -3.88 11.02 11.60
C GLU A 123 -5.26 10.42 11.36
N TYR A 124 -5.33 9.09 11.39
CA TYR A 124 -6.58 8.34 11.25
C TYR A 124 -7.06 7.88 12.61
N PHE A 125 -8.31 8.18 12.95
CA PHE A 125 -8.90 7.91 14.26
C PHE A 125 -10.38 7.53 14.18
N GLY A 126 -11.00 7.25 15.32
CA GLY A 126 -12.40 6.86 15.45
C GLY A 126 -12.61 5.34 15.49
N ASP A 127 -13.85 4.92 15.76
CA ASP A 127 -14.21 3.51 15.92
C ASP A 127 -13.93 2.66 14.68
N GLY A 128 -14.08 3.26 13.50
CA GLY A 128 -13.76 2.62 12.24
C GLY A 128 -12.27 2.27 12.13
N ALA A 129 -11.38 3.14 12.63
CA ALA A 129 -9.94 2.90 12.63
C ALA A 129 -9.56 1.66 13.46
N LEU A 130 -10.24 1.44 14.61
CA LEU A 130 -10.03 0.27 15.47
C LEU A 130 -10.49 -1.04 14.80
N SER A 131 -11.35 -0.97 13.79
CA SER A 131 -11.84 -2.14 13.06
C SER A 131 -10.88 -2.63 11.97
N LEU A 132 -9.85 -1.84 11.62
CA LEU A 132 -8.89 -2.16 10.58
C LEU A 132 -7.75 -3.06 11.09
N SER A 133 -7.23 -3.90 10.22
CA SER A 133 -6.02 -4.67 10.50
C SER A 133 -4.77 -3.78 10.46
N CYS A 134 -3.68 -4.23 11.07
CA CYS A 134 -2.40 -3.54 11.02
C CYS A 134 -1.89 -3.37 9.58
N THR A 135 -1.96 -4.41 8.74
CA THR A 135 -1.56 -4.35 7.33
C THR A 135 -2.47 -3.43 6.52
N GLY A 136 -3.78 -3.40 6.81
CA GLY A 136 -4.71 -2.45 6.21
C GLY A 136 -4.39 -0.99 6.57
N LYS A 137 -4.02 -0.73 7.83
CA LYS A 137 -3.50 0.59 8.26
C LYS A 137 -2.21 0.95 7.53
N GLY A 138 -1.31 -0.04 7.34
CA GLY A 138 -0.10 0.12 6.54
C GLY A 138 -0.41 0.53 5.11
N THR A 139 -1.39 -0.11 4.46
CA THR A 139 -1.88 0.27 3.12
C THR A 139 -2.36 1.73 3.06
N ILE A 140 -3.14 2.16 4.04
CA ILE A 140 -3.64 3.53 4.12
C ILE A 140 -2.49 4.52 4.28
N CYS A 141 -1.58 4.28 5.23
CA CYS A 141 -0.41 5.13 5.44
C CYS A 141 0.52 5.15 4.22
N ASN A 142 0.73 4.00 3.56
CA ASN A 142 1.57 3.88 2.38
C ASN A 142 1.17 4.88 1.29
N MET A 143 -0.11 4.94 0.95
CA MET A 143 -0.60 5.87 -0.05
C MET A 143 -0.77 7.32 0.46
N GLY A 144 -0.44 7.60 1.70
CA GLY A 144 -0.23 8.96 2.19
C GLY A 144 0.83 9.72 1.39
N ALA A 145 1.81 9.00 0.82
CA ALA A 145 2.77 9.56 -0.11
C ALA A 145 2.11 10.11 -1.39
N GLU A 146 1.01 9.51 -1.85
CA GLU A 146 0.31 9.91 -3.08
C GLU A 146 -0.56 11.16 -2.92
N ILE A 147 -0.89 11.53 -1.69
CA ILE A 147 -1.58 12.80 -1.38
C ILE A 147 -0.60 13.89 -0.93
N GLY A 148 0.71 13.62 -0.99
CA GLY A 148 1.78 14.56 -0.62
C GLY A 148 1.98 14.73 0.89
N ALA A 149 1.39 13.89 1.74
CA ALA A 149 1.55 13.96 3.18
C ALA A 149 3.00 13.74 3.63
N THR A 150 3.44 14.51 4.63
CA THR A 150 4.75 14.32 5.28
C THR A 150 4.83 12.93 5.92
N THR A 151 3.75 12.53 6.61
CA THR A 151 3.55 11.18 7.14
C THR A 151 2.06 10.93 7.39
N SER A 152 1.73 9.67 7.62
CA SER A 152 0.38 9.22 8.04
C SER A 152 0.54 8.26 9.20
N THR A 153 -0.38 8.28 10.16
CA THR A 153 -0.28 7.44 11.35
C THR A 153 -1.64 7.03 11.91
N PHE A 154 -1.61 5.99 12.72
CA PHE A 154 -2.72 5.50 13.56
C PHE A 154 -2.25 5.39 15.01
N ALA A 155 -3.16 5.55 15.95
CA ALA A 155 -2.89 5.20 17.34
C ALA A 155 -2.68 3.68 17.51
N TYR A 156 -1.89 3.30 18.52
CA TYR A 156 -1.66 1.90 18.86
C TYR A 156 -2.94 1.20 19.30
N ASP A 157 -3.17 0.00 18.78
CA ASP A 157 -4.34 -0.81 19.12
C ASP A 157 -4.08 -2.33 19.08
N ASP A 158 -5.11 -3.11 19.37
CA ASP A 158 -5.05 -4.58 19.41
C ASP A 158 -4.70 -5.22 18.05
N SER A 159 -4.96 -4.55 16.94
CA SER A 159 -4.57 -5.08 15.63
C SER A 159 -3.06 -5.03 15.43
N MET A 160 -2.41 -4.00 15.95
CA MET A 160 -0.95 -3.85 15.93
C MET A 160 -0.29 -4.84 16.90
N GLU A 161 -0.86 -5.05 18.10
CA GLU A 161 -0.42 -6.06 19.04
C GLU A 161 -0.42 -7.47 18.43
N ARG A 162 -1.53 -7.84 17.78
CA ARG A 162 -1.64 -9.13 17.07
C ARG A 162 -0.61 -9.27 15.96
N TYR A 163 -0.35 -8.22 15.19
CA TYR A 163 0.64 -8.24 14.12
C TYR A 163 2.07 -8.40 14.66
N LEU A 164 2.43 -7.67 15.71
CA LEU A 164 3.72 -7.81 16.38
C LEU A 164 3.92 -9.23 16.90
N SER A 165 2.91 -9.81 17.53
CA SER A 165 2.94 -11.19 18.02
C SER A 165 3.09 -12.20 16.87
N ALA A 166 2.35 -12.02 15.78
CA ALA A 166 2.41 -12.88 14.60
C ALA A 166 3.75 -12.80 13.85
N THR A 167 4.48 -11.69 14.00
CA THR A 167 5.82 -11.49 13.43
C THR A 167 6.96 -11.72 14.42
N ASN A 168 6.73 -12.55 15.45
CA ASN A 168 7.70 -12.93 16.49
C ASN A 168 8.27 -11.74 17.29
N ARG A 169 7.50 -10.66 17.44
CA ARG A 169 7.88 -9.46 18.20
C ARG A 169 6.94 -9.21 19.38
N GLY A 170 6.53 -10.29 20.07
CA GLY A 170 5.69 -10.22 21.25
C GLY A 170 6.29 -9.34 22.38
N ASN A 171 7.62 -9.36 22.54
CA ASN A 171 8.31 -8.47 23.47
C ASN A 171 8.12 -6.97 23.15
N VAL A 172 8.00 -6.61 21.87
CA VAL A 172 7.71 -5.24 21.44
C VAL A 172 6.24 -4.90 21.75
N ALA A 173 5.33 -5.84 21.55
CA ALA A 173 3.92 -5.69 21.91
C ALA A 173 3.76 -5.50 23.43
N ASP A 174 4.46 -6.30 24.25
CA ASP A 174 4.45 -6.17 25.72
C ASP A 174 4.96 -4.79 26.15
N ALA A 175 6.04 -4.31 25.55
CA ALA A 175 6.57 -2.96 25.83
C ALA A 175 5.57 -1.87 25.45
N ALA A 176 4.93 -1.96 24.28
CA ALA A 176 3.92 -1.03 23.83
C ALA A 176 2.67 -1.03 24.74
N ASN A 177 2.24 -2.21 25.18
CA ASN A 177 1.12 -2.34 26.12
C ASN A 177 1.42 -1.67 27.48
N GLY A 178 2.68 -1.71 27.92
CA GLY A 178 3.11 -1.04 29.16
C GLY A 178 3.03 0.48 29.14
N VAL A 179 2.93 1.09 27.95
CA VAL A 179 2.85 2.55 27.74
C VAL A 179 1.71 2.94 26.81
N ARG A 180 0.70 2.08 26.70
CA ARG A 180 -0.40 2.21 25.72
C ARG A 180 -1.11 3.56 25.78
N GLU A 181 -1.30 4.10 26.97
CA GLU A 181 -1.94 5.41 27.17
C GLU A 181 -1.16 6.58 26.53
N HIS A 182 0.13 6.42 26.31
CA HIS A 182 0.99 7.40 25.64
C HIS A 182 1.12 7.17 24.10
N LEU A 183 0.51 6.12 23.59
CA LEU A 183 0.55 5.75 22.16
C LEU A 183 -0.77 6.05 21.43
N THR A 184 -1.60 6.87 22.04
CA THR A 184 -2.87 7.39 21.48
C THR A 184 -2.98 8.87 21.80
N ALA A 185 -3.82 9.60 21.07
CA ALA A 185 -4.12 10.97 21.43
C ALA A 185 -4.94 11.06 22.72
N ASP A 186 -4.86 12.20 23.39
CA ASP A 186 -5.72 12.50 24.54
C ASP A 186 -7.20 12.47 24.11
N ALA A 187 -8.08 12.02 25.02
CA ALA A 187 -9.50 11.83 24.73
C ALA A 187 -10.17 13.09 24.16
N GLU A 188 -9.80 14.26 24.68
CA GLU A 188 -10.32 15.56 24.26
C GLU A 188 -10.03 15.88 22.78
N VAL A 189 -8.93 15.36 22.21
CA VAL A 189 -8.59 15.53 20.79
C VAL A 189 -9.63 14.82 19.90
N TYR A 190 -10.03 13.62 20.30
CA TYR A 190 -11.02 12.85 19.56
C TYR A 190 -12.46 13.30 19.81
N GLU A 191 -12.73 13.87 20.99
CA GLU A 191 -14.04 14.47 21.30
C GLU A 191 -14.27 15.80 20.57
N ASN A 192 -13.21 16.59 20.38
CA ASN A 192 -13.26 17.92 19.77
C ASN A 192 -12.22 18.09 18.67
N PRO A 193 -12.21 17.24 17.63
CA PRO A 193 -11.11 17.18 16.65
C PRO A 193 -10.89 18.50 15.91
N GLU A 194 -11.94 19.27 15.67
CA GLU A 194 -11.84 20.57 14.99
C GLU A 194 -11.05 21.65 15.76
N GLN A 195 -10.76 21.41 17.04
CA GLN A 195 -9.91 22.32 17.84
C GLN A 195 -8.43 21.98 17.71
N TYR A 196 -8.10 20.75 17.32
CA TYR A 196 -6.73 20.22 17.33
C TYR A 196 -6.20 19.95 15.93
N PHE A 197 -7.06 19.65 14.97
CA PHE A 197 -6.68 19.43 13.57
C PHE A 197 -6.96 20.69 12.73
N ASP A 198 -6.06 21.00 11.80
CA ASP A 198 -6.26 22.10 10.81
C ASP A 198 -7.39 21.76 9.82
N GLN A 199 -7.65 20.46 9.61
CA GLN A 199 -8.72 19.94 8.76
C GLN A 199 -9.20 18.61 9.32
N VAL A 200 -10.52 18.39 9.28
CA VAL A 200 -11.13 17.09 9.62
C VAL A 200 -11.89 16.57 8.41
N ILE A 201 -11.68 15.28 8.12
CA ILE A 201 -12.40 14.53 7.07
C ILE A 201 -13.11 13.37 7.78
N GLU A 202 -14.39 13.16 7.50
CA GLU A 202 -15.13 12.02 8.05
C GLU A 202 -15.47 11.03 6.94
N ILE A 203 -15.24 9.73 7.19
CA ILE A 203 -15.58 8.63 6.27
C ILE A 203 -16.32 7.55 7.06
N ASN A 204 -17.56 7.29 6.65
CA ASN A 204 -18.33 6.16 7.15
C ASN A 204 -17.95 4.90 6.36
N LEU A 205 -17.24 3.97 7.01
CA LEU A 205 -16.77 2.72 6.40
C LEU A 205 -17.93 1.80 6.00
N SER A 206 -19.08 1.91 6.67
CA SER A 206 -20.26 1.09 6.35
C SER A 206 -20.96 1.50 5.05
N GLU A 207 -20.69 2.70 4.57
CA GLU A 207 -21.22 3.25 3.30
C GLU A 207 -20.17 3.26 2.19
N LEU A 208 -18.94 2.83 2.51
CA LEU A 208 -17.85 2.84 1.56
C LEU A 208 -18.02 1.67 0.57
N GLU A 209 -18.13 1.98 -0.69
CA GLU A 209 -18.02 1.01 -1.77
C GLU A 209 -16.59 0.97 -2.34
N PRO A 210 -16.18 -0.11 -3.03
CA PRO A 210 -14.90 -0.17 -3.69
C PRO A 210 -14.69 0.99 -4.65
N HIS A 211 -13.45 1.48 -4.73
CA HIS A 211 -13.05 2.57 -5.61
C HIS A 211 -12.01 2.10 -6.63
N ILE A 212 -12.06 2.67 -7.81
CA ILE A 212 -11.04 2.54 -8.84
C ILE A 212 -10.54 3.96 -9.15
N ASN A 213 -9.25 4.19 -8.89
CA ASN A 213 -8.64 5.49 -9.12
C ASN A 213 -7.83 5.50 -10.41
N GLY A 214 -7.99 6.54 -11.20
CA GLY A 214 -7.29 6.69 -12.48
C GLY A 214 -8.21 6.95 -13.66
N PRO A 215 -7.66 6.86 -14.89
CA PRO A 215 -6.25 6.59 -15.19
C PRO A 215 -5.35 7.82 -15.05
N PHE A 216 -4.03 7.62 -15.13
CA PHE A 216 -2.98 8.63 -15.19
C PHE A 216 -2.73 9.46 -13.92
N THR A 217 -3.55 9.35 -12.91
CA THR A 217 -3.38 10.00 -11.61
C THR A 217 -4.05 9.17 -10.51
N PRO A 218 -3.45 9.06 -9.31
CA PRO A 218 -4.02 8.26 -8.21
C PRO A 218 -5.17 8.95 -7.47
N ASP A 219 -5.48 10.21 -7.76
CA ASP A 219 -6.52 11.01 -7.09
C ASP A 219 -7.84 11.11 -7.86
N ARG A 220 -7.92 10.57 -9.06
CA ARG A 220 -9.19 10.45 -9.79
C ARG A 220 -9.97 9.26 -9.27
N ALA A 221 -10.69 9.45 -8.17
CA ALA A 221 -11.40 8.40 -7.46
C ALA A 221 -12.82 8.20 -8.01
N THR A 222 -13.10 7.00 -8.51
CA THR A 222 -14.42 6.62 -9.03
C THR A 222 -14.97 5.43 -8.25
N PRO A 223 -16.13 5.55 -7.60
CA PRO A 223 -16.82 4.40 -7.02
C PRO A 223 -17.14 3.36 -8.09
N ILE A 224 -17.03 2.06 -7.73
CA ILE A 224 -17.23 0.97 -8.70
C ILE A 224 -18.60 1.02 -9.39
N SER A 225 -19.63 1.42 -8.66
CA SER A 225 -21.00 1.59 -9.20
C SER A 225 -21.13 2.61 -10.34
N LYS A 226 -20.10 3.47 -10.51
CA LYS A 226 -20.05 4.51 -11.55
C LYS A 226 -18.97 4.27 -12.59
N MET A 227 -18.12 3.27 -12.40
CA MET A 227 -16.90 3.10 -13.18
C MET A 227 -17.16 2.86 -14.66
N ARG A 228 -18.13 2.02 -15.01
CA ARG A 228 -18.50 1.76 -16.41
C ARG A 228 -18.90 3.05 -17.13
N LYS A 229 -19.80 3.82 -16.52
CA LYS A 229 -20.27 5.09 -17.08
C LYS A 229 -19.12 6.08 -17.28
N GLU A 230 -18.26 6.21 -16.27
CA GLU A 230 -17.10 7.09 -16.31
C GLU A 230 -16.11 6.68 -17.44
N ALA A 231 -15.89 5.38 -17.62
CA ALA A 231 -15.04 4.87 -18.68
C ALA A 231 -15.61 5.14 -20.08
N GLU A 232 -16.90 4.91 -20.28
CA GLU A 232 -17.60 5.16 -21.55
C GLU A 232 -17.59 6.66 -21.90
N GLU A 233 -17.89 7.55 -20.95
CA GLU A 233 -17.90 9.00 -21.15
C GLU A 233 -16.51 9.57 -21.50
N ASN A 234 -15.43 8.94 -21.01
CA ASN A 234 -14.06 9.36 -21.26
C ASN A 234 -13.36 8.57 -22.37
N GLY A 235 -14.01 7.57 -22.96
CA GLY A 235 -13.46 6.73 -24.01
C GLY A 235 -12.27 5.89 -23.55
N TRP A 236 -12.30 5.39 -22.31
CA TRP A 236 -11.30 4.45 -21.79
C TRP A 236 -11.65 3.03 -22.19
N PRO A 237 -10.66 2.19 -22.58
CA PRO A 237 -10.91 0.79 -22.86
C PRO A 237 -11.47 0.08 -21.62
N LEU A 238 -12.62 -0.59 -21.77
CA LEU A 238 -13.22 -1.39 -20.71
C LEU A 238 -12.55 -2.76 -20.56
N ASP A 239 -12.05 -3.31 -21.67
CA ASP A 239 -11.32 -4.57 -21.66
C ASP A 239 -9.98 -4.38 -20.93
N VAL A 240 -9.76 -5.19 -19.90
CA VAL A 240 -8.55 -5.15 -19.09
C VAL A 240 -7.59 -6.25 -19.53
N GLU A 241 -6.37 -5.88 -19.89
CA GLU A 241 -5.35 -6.82 -20.33
C GLU A 241 -4.57 -7.47 -19.19
N TRP A 242 -4.32 -6.71 -18.11
CA TRP A 242 -3.58 -7.18 -16.94
C TRP A 242 -4.22 -6.75 -15.63
N GLY A 243 -4.33 -7.70 -14.69
CA GLY A 243 -4.52 -7.45 -13.27
C GLY A 243 -3.22 -7.73 -12.51
N LEU A 244 -2.77 -6.82 -11.64
CA LEU A 244 -1.51 -6.95 -10.90
C LEU A 244 -1.74 -6.68 -9.41
N ILE A 245 -1.42 -7.65 -8.56
CA ILE A 245 -1.46 -7.49 -7.09
C ILE A 245 -0.03 -7.47 -6.56
N GLY A 246 0.27 -6.50 -5.69
CA GLY A 246 1.60 -6.42 -5.10
C GLY A 246 2.02 -5.00 -4.73
N SER A 247 3.31 -4.71 -4.92
CA SER A 247 3.97 -3.49 -4.44
C SER A 247 4.04 -3.47 -2.91
N CYS A 248 4.73 -2.48 -2.35
CA CYS A 248 4.73 -2.28 -0.90
C CYS A 248 3.35 -2.00 -0.31
N THR A 249 2.40 -1.57 -1.15
CA THR A 249 1.06 -1.16 -0.72
C THR A 249 0.16 -2.35 -0.40
N ASN A 250 0.11 -3.35 -1.29
CA ASN A 250 -0.80 -4.49 -1.15
C ASN A 250 -0.13 -5.82 -1.52
N SER A 251 0.85 -6.20 -0.75
CA SER A 251 1.59 -7.45 -0.91
C SER A 251 1.73 -8.24 0.40
N SER A 252 0.95 -7.87 1.41
CA SER A 252 0.90 -8.57 2.69
C SER A 252 0.21 -9.93 2.56
N TYR A 253 0.40 -10.77 3.58
CA TYR A 253 -0.34 -12.04 3.69
C TYR A 253 -1.86 -11.82 3.61
N GLU A 254 -2.39 -10.79 4.28
CA GLU A 254 -3.82 -10.47 4.27
C GLU A 254 -4.31 -10.13 2.86
N ASP A 255 -3.62 -9.23 2.16
CA ASP A 255 -3.97 -8.83 0.79
C ASP A 255 -4.04 -10.04 -0.16
N ILE A 256 -3.01 -10.88 -0.10
CA ILE A 256 -2.92 -12.05 -0.97
C ILE A 256 -3.94 -13.11 -0.58
N SER A 257 -4.19 -13.33 0.72
CA SER A 257 -5.18 -14.32 1.17
C SER A 257 -6.61 -13.95 0.76
N ARG A 258 -6.96 -12.67 0.80
CA ARG A 258 -8.28 -12.18 0.36
C ARG A 258 -8.45 -12.35 -1.15
N ALA A 259 -7.44 -12.00 -1.95
CA ALA A 259 -7.43 -12.26 -3.38
C ALA A 259 -7.48 -13.78 -3.70
N ALA A 260 -6.75 -14.60 -2.95
CA ALA A 260 -6.77 -16.05 -3.10
C ALA A 260 -8.15 -16.67 -2.78
N SER A 261 -8.89 -16.09 -1.83
CA SER A 261 -10.27 -16.50 -1.55
C SER A 261 -11.18 -16.31 -2.75
N ILE A 262 -11.03 -15.19 -3.47
CA ILE A 262 -11.77 -14.92 -4.71
C ILE A 262 -11.33 -15.87 -5.83
N ALA A 263 -10.02 -16.05 -5.98
CA ALA A 263 -9.44 -16.97 -6.95
C ALA A 263 -9.93 -18.41 -6.74
N LYS A 264 -9.97 -18.88 -5.50
CA LYS A 264 -10.48 -20.20 -5.13
C LYS A 264 -11.94 -20.38 -5.55
N GLN A 265 -12.79 -19.41 -5.26
CA GLN A 265 -14.21 -19.46 -5.67
C GLN A 265 -14.36 -19.48 -7.19
N ALA A 266 -13.49 -18.78 -7.93
CA ALA A 266 -13.48 -18.81 -9.39
C ALA A 266 -13.09 -20.21 -9.91
N VAL A 267 -12.05 -20.82 -9.36
CA VAL A 267 -11.63 -22.19 -9.70
C VAL A 267 -12.77 -23.20 -9.43
N GLU A 268 -13.38 -23.14 -8.25
CA GLU A 268 -14.48 -24.02 -7.87
C GLU A 268 -15.71 -23.92 -8.80
N LYS A 269 -15.92 -22.73 -9.36
CA LYS A 269 -16.99 -22.47 -10.35
C LYS A 269 -16.58 -22.73 -11.79
N GLY A 270 -15.36 -23.18 -12.04
CA GLY A 270 -14.82 -23.40 -13.39
C GLY A 270 -14.64 -22.12 -14.21
N LEU A 271 -14.54 -20.96 -13.58
CA LEU A 271 -14.27 -19.71 -14.26
C LEU A 271 -12.80 -19.66 -14.70
N LYS A 272 -12.56 -18.95 -15.79
CA LYS A 272 -11.21 -18.68 -16.30
C LYS A 272 -10.95 -17.19 -16.24
N ILE A 273 -9.71 -16.80 -15.97
CA ILE A 273 -9.29 -15.41 -16.12
C ILE A 273 -9.42 -14.97 -17.57
N LYS A 274 -9.85 -13.75 -17.77
CA LYS A 274 -9.92 -13.12 -19.10
C LYS A 274 -8.79 -12.12 -19.33
N ALA A 275 -8.25 -11.55 -18.24
CA ALA A 275 -7.03 -10.76 -18.29
C ALA A 275 -5.84 -11.59 -17.81
N GLU A 276 -4.63 -11.27 -18.24
CA GLU A 276 -3.43 -11.79 -17.59
C GLU A 276 -3.40 -11.36 -16.12
N PHE A 277 -2.92 -12.23 -15.23
CA PHE A 277 -2.97 -11.97 -13.80
C PHE A 277 -1.61 -12.22 -13.15
N GLY A 278 -1.13 -11.26 -12.36
CA GLY A 278 0.18 -11.31 -11.73
C GLY A 278 0.14 -10.98 -10.24
N ILE A 279 0.89 -11.75 -9.44
CA ILE A 279 0.99 -11.61 -8.00
C ILE A 279 2.45 -11.39 -7.59
N ASN A 280 2.73 -10.31 -6.85
CA ASN A 280 4.04 -10.04 -6.24
C ASN A 280 3.93 -10.17 -4.72
N PRO A 281 4.47 -11.22 -4.09
CA PRO A 281 4.60 -11.29 -2.64
C PRO A 281 5.50 -10.16 -2.11
N GLY A 282 5.19 -9.64 -0.92
CA GLY A 282 5.89 -8.48 -0.35
C GLY A 282 7.26 -8.80 0.22
N SER A 283 7.45 -10.02 0.71
CA SER A 283 8.70 -10.49 1.29
C SER A 283 8.84 -12.00 1.12
N GLU A 284 10.02 -12.52 1.38
CA GLU A 284 10.23 -13.96 1.40
C GLU A 284 9.41 -14.64 2.51
N GLN A 285 9.22 -13.95 3.65
CA GLN A 285 8.36 -14.44 4.72
C GLN A 285 6.91 -14.57 4.26
N VAL A 286 6.37 -13.56 3.58
CA VAL A 286 5.02 -13.62 2.99
C VAL A 286 4.95 -14.72 1.94
N ARG A 287 5.92 -14.78 1.03
CA ARG A 287 5.97 -15.80 -0.04
C ARG A 287 5.94 -17.22 0.51
N TYR A 288 6.79 -17.50 1.51
CA TYR A 288 6.81 -18.80 2.17
C TYR A 288 5.48 -19.13 2.84
N THR A 289 4.85 -18.15 3.50
CA THR A 289 3.60 -18.35 4.23
C THR A 289 2.43 -18.63 3.28
N ILE A 290 2.31 -17.86 2.18
CA ILE A 290 1.25 -18.08 1.18
C ILE A 290 1.43 -19.37 0.38
N ASP A 291 2.68 -19.84 0.20
CA ASP A 291 2.98 -21.13 -0.41
C ASP A 291 2.56 -22.27 0.52
N ARG A 292 2.99 -22.21 1.81
CA ARG A 292 2.58 -23.15 2.85
C ARG A 292 1.06 -23.31 2.94
N ASP A 293 0.32 -22.21 2.83
CA ASP A 293 -1.14 -22.18 2.98
C ASP A 293 -1.87 -22.45 1.65
N GLY A 294 -1.13 -22.78 0.57
CA GLY A 294 -1.65 -23.22 -0.71
C GLY A 294 -2.20 -22.11 -1.61
N PHE A 295 -1.96 -20.84 -1.29
CA PHE A 295 -2.47 -19.72 -2.09
C PHE A 295 -1.75 -19.59 -3.43
N ILE A 296 -0.44 -19.88 -3.50
CA ILE A 296 0.31 -19.91 -4.76
C ILE A 296 -0.35 -20.90 -5.71
N LYS A 297 -0.61 -22.13 -5.26
CA LYS A 297 -1.29 -23.15 -6.06
C LYS A 297 -2.67 -22.67 -6.55
N THR A 298 -3.43 -21.99 -5.71
CA THR A 298 -4.74 -21.45 -6.09
C THR A 298 -4.65 -20.45 -7.23
N PHE A 299 -3.65 -19.58 -7.22
CA PHE A 299 -3.41 -18.63 -8.31
C PHE A 299 -2.89 -19.32 -9.58
N GLU A 300 -2.00 -20.31 -9.46
CA GLU A 300 -1.53 -21.12 -10.59
C GLU A 300 -2.66 -21.90 -11.27
N ASP A 301 -3.64 -22.40 -10.51
CA ASP A 301 -4.82 -23.06 -11.04
C ASP A 301 -5.71 -22.13 -11.89
N LEU A 302 -5.58 -20.82 -11.70
CA LEU A 302 -6.16 -19.78 -12.57
C LEU A 302 -5.21 -19.29 -13.67
N ASN A 303 -4.03 -19.89 -13.85
CA ASN A 303 -2.96 -19.41 -14.72
C ASN A 303 -2.41 -18.03 -14.36
N ALA A 304 -2.50 -17.59 -13.11
CA ALA A 304 -1.84 -16.39 -12.65
C ALA A 304 -0.32 -16.60 -12.55
N LYS A 305 0.44 -15.52 -12.76
CA LYS A 305 1.91 -15.51 -12.71
C LYS A 305 2.37 -15.02 -11.33
N ILE A 306 3.23 -15.80 -10.67
CA ILE A 306 3.86 -15.38 -9.42
C ILE A 306 5.20 -14.72 -9.76
N PHE A 307 5.31 -13.44 -9.42
CA PHE A 307 6.53 -12.66 -9.63
C PHE A 307 7.50 -12.78 -8.43
N THR A 308 8.69 -12.26 -8.61
CA THR A 308 9.67 -12.13 -7.52
C THR A 308 9.24 -11.08 -6.48
N ASN A 309 9.76 -11.20 -5.26
CA ASN A 309 9.48 -10.28 -4.15
C ASN A 309 10.17 -8.91 -4.37
N ALA A 310 9.70 -8.15 -5.32
CA ALA A 310 10.30 -6.88 -5.74
C ALA A 310 9.23 -5.89 -6.23
N CYS A 311 9.61 -4.62 -6.35
CA CYS A 311 8.68 -3.60 -6.84
C CYS A 311 8.30 -3.78 -8.31
N GLY A 312 9.17 -4.34 -9.15
CA GLY A 312 8.89 -4.75 -10.53
C GLY A 312 8.03 -3.75 -11.33
N PRO A 313 6.81 -4.14 -11.72
CA PRO A 313 5.91 -3.28 -12.49
C PRO A 313 5.58 -1.94 -11.83
N CYS A 314 5.54 -1.87 -10.49
CA CYS A 314 5.21 -0.65 -9.76
C CYS A 314 6.20 0.49 -10.03
N ILE A 315 7.46 0.18 -10.30
CA ILE A 315 8.52 1.16 -10.58
C ILE A 315 8.91 1.23 -12.06
N GLY A 316 8.10 0.62 -12.94
CA GLY A 316 8.36 0.61 -14.38
C GLY A 316 9.44 -0.38 -14.83
N GLN A 317 9.86 -1.29 -13.97
CA GLN A 317 10.78 -2.40 -14.32
C GLN A 317 9.98 -3.63 -14.77
N TRP A 318 9.21 -3.44 -15.83
CA TRP A 318 8.36 -4.48 -16.39
C TRP A 318 8.41 -4.46 -17.92
N ALA A 319 9.02 -5.48 -18.47
CA ALA A 319 9.00 -5.73 -19.89
C ALA A 319 7.69 -6.47 -20.25
N ARG A 320 6.61 -5.71 -20.46
CA ARG A 320 5.33 -6.24 -20.87
C ARG A 320 5.39 -6.64 -22.33
N ALA A 321 5.23 -7.92 -22.60
CA ALA A 321 5.13 -8.44 -23.98
C ALA A 321 3.74 -8.14 -24.57
N GLY A 322 3.67 -7.84 -25.86
CA GLY A 322 2.43 -7.72 -26.63
C GLY A 322 1.69 -6.38 -26.51
N ALA A 323 2.25 -5.39 -25.80
CA ALA A 323 1.64 -4.05 -25.76
C ALA A 323 2.10 -3.23 -26.97
N GLU A 324 1.21 -3.00 -27.93
CA GLU A 324 1.46 -2.07 -29.04
C GLU A 324 1.43 -0.63 -28.52
N LYS A 325 2.47 0.16 -28.84
CA LYS A 325 2.60 1.53 -28.30
C LYS A 325 1.53 2.50 -28.79
N GLU A 326 0.97 2.21 -29.93
CA GLU A 326 -0.04 3.02 -30.62
C GLU A 326 -1.47 2.71 -30.13
N GLU A 327 -1.67 1.57 -29.50
CA GLU A 327 -2.99 1.13 -29.06
C GLU A 327 -3.28 1.52 -27.60
N LYS A 328 -4.50 2.03 -27.38
CA LYS A 328 -5.02 2.25 -26.05
C LYS A 328 -5.35 0.89 -25.41
N ASN A 329 -4.89 0.69 -24.20
CA ASN A 329 -5.20 -0.50 -23.43
C ASN A 329 -5.42 -0.14 -21.95
N SER A 330 -6.09 -1.01 -21.20
CA SER A 330 -6.30 -0.84 -19.78
C SER A 330 -5.62 -1.96 -18.98
N ILE A 331 -5.01 -1.56 -17.85
CA ILE A 331 -4.51 -2.45 -16.82
C ILE A 331 -5.04 -2.00 -15.46
N ILE A 332 -5.23 -2.93 -14.54
CA ILE A 332 -5.61 -2.62 -13.16
C ILE A 332 -4.60 -3.21 -12.19
N HIS A 333 -4.26 -2.47 -11.14
CA HIS A 333 -3.29 -2.95 -10.16
C HIS A 333 -3.58 -2.43 -8.75
N SER A 334 -3.07 -3.12 -7.75
CA SER A 334 -3.16 -2.70 -6.35
C SER A 334 -1.98 -1.85 -5.88
N PHE A 335 -1.14 -1.40 -6.80
CA PHE A 335 0.01 -0.55 -6.50
C PHE A 335 -0.44 0.84 -6.02
N ASN A 336 0.51 1.74 -5.85
CA ASN A 336 0.25 3.09 -5.35
C ASN A 336 0.16 4.16 -6.45
N ARG A 337 0.87 4.00 -7.57
CA ARG A 337 1.03 5.01 -8.63
C ARG A 337 0.62 4.51 -9.99
N ASN A 338 -0.07 5.37 -10.75
CA ASN A 338 -0.55 5.07 -12.10
C ASN A 338 -0.33 6.22 -13.09
N PHE A 339 0.69 7.04 -12.84
CA PHE A 339 1.06 8.12 -13.77
C PHE A 339 1.40 7.56 -15.16
N THR A 340 1.25 8.38 -16.19
CA THR A 340 1.59 8.03 -17.57
C THR A 340 2.95 7.36 -17.66
N LYS A 341 3.04 6.23 -18.37
CA LYS A 341 4.26 5.41 -18.54
C LYS A 341 4.76 4.72 -17.26
N ARG A 342 4.09 4.84 -16.11
CA ARG A 342 4.63 4.34 -14.85
C ARG A 342 4.76 2.82 -14.80
N ALA A 343 3.81 2.08 -15.35
CA ALA A 343 3.78 0.62 -15.25
C ALA A 343 4.72 -0.08 -16.27
N ASP A 344 4.54 0.22 -17.56
CA ASP A 344 5.15 -0.51 -18.67
C ASP A 344 5.90 0.40 -19.68
N GLY A 345 6.00 1.69 -19.38
CA GLY A 345 6.65 2.68 -20.26
C GLY A 345 5.79 3.12 -21.45
N ASN A 346 4.58 2.55 -21.64
CA ASN A 346 3.68 2.89 -22.73
C ASN A 346 2.77 4.09 -22.33
N PRO A 347 2.76 5.20 -23.12
CA PRO A 347 1.91 6.35 -22.82
C PRO A 347 0.41 6.10 -23.02
N ASN A 348 0.04 5.08 -23.76
CA ASN A 348 -1.35 4.72 -24.07
C ASN A 348 -1.94 3.64 -23.13
N THR A 349 -1.15 3.17 -22.17
CA THR A 349 -1.66 2.29 -21.11
C THR A 349 -2.43 3.09 -20.07
N HIS A 350 -3.72 2.84 -19.99
CA HIS A 350 -4.62 3.37 -18.97
C HIS A 350 -4.49 2.49 -17.73
N ALA A 351 -3.64 2.92 -16.79
CA ALA A 351 -3.41 2.20 -15.55
C ALA A 351 -4.36 2.69 -14.46
N PHE A 352 -5.07 1.75 -13.83
CA PHE A 352 -6.02 1.99 -12.76
C PHE A 352 -5.53 1.38 -11.44
N VAL A 353 -5.85 2.06 -10.34
CA VAL A 353 -5.50 1.61 -8.99
C VAL A 353 -6.76 1.16 -8.25
N ALA A 354 -6.75 -0.04 -7.70
CA ALA A 354 -7.85 -0.58 -6.92
C ALA A 354 -7.35 -1.51 -5.79
N SER A 355 -8.27 -2.03 -4.99
CA SER A 355 -7.96 -3.03 -3.98
C SER A 355 -7.55 -4.38 -4.61
N PRO A 356 -6.79 -5.23 -3.90
CA PRO A 356 -6.47 -6.59 -4.36
C PRO A 356 -7.69 -7.40 -4.74
N GLU A 357 -8.78 -7.25 -4.01
CA GLU A 357 -10.05 -7.92 -4.26
C GLU A 357 -10.64 -7.50 -5.60
N MET A 358 -10.66 -6.19 -5.88
CA MET A 358 -11.16 -5.66 -7.14
C MET A 358 -10.26 -6.05 -8.31
N VAL A 359 -8.94 -6.02 -8.12
CA VAL A 359 -7.99 -6.48 -9.13
C VAL A 359 -8.24 -7.95 -9.49
N ALA A 360 -8.43 -8.82 -8.49
CA ALA A 360 -8.72 -10.24 -8.73
C ALA A 360 -10.06 -10.44 -9.46
N ALA A 361 -11.12 -9.75 -9.04
CA ALA A 361 -12.43 -9.81 -9.70
C ALA A 361 -12.37 -9.35 -11.16
N ILE A 362 -11.69 -8.23 -11.41
CA ILE A 362 -11.54 -7.65 -12.75
C ILE A 362 -10.63 -8.51 -13.63
N ALA A 363 -9.57 -9.13 -13.09
CA ALA A 363 -8.77 -10.08 -13.86
C ALA A 363 -9.59 -11.31 -14.31
N ILE A 364 -10.53 -11.76 -13.49
CA ILE A 364 -11.44 -12.87 -13.84
C ILE A 364 -12.50 -12.41 -14.85
N SER A 365 -13.12 -11.23 -14.66
CA SER A 365 -14.16 -10.72 -15.58
C SER A 365 -13.59 -10.21 -16.89
N GLY A 366 -12.37 -9.69 -16.89
CA GLY A 366 -11.75 -9.00 -18.02
C GLY A 366 -12.35 -7.62 -18.32
N ASP A 367 -13.20 -7.09 -17.45
CA ASP A 367 -13.98 -5.88 -17.68
C ASP A 367 -13.82 -4.92 -16.48
N LEU A 368 -13.55 -3.66 -16.76
CA LEU A 368 -13.23 -2.62 -15.77
C LEU A 368 -14.45 -2.18 -14.93
N GLY A 369 -15.68 -2.34 -15.42
CA GLY A 369 -16.88 -1.84 -14.77
C GLY A 369 -18.10 -2.74 -14.73
#